data_497bb2d914bfe3c589ee88957e3b1f3d
#
_entry.id   497bb2d914bfe3c589ee88957e3b1f3d
#
_cell.length_a   1.000
_cell.length_b   1.000
_cell.length_c   1.000
_cell.angle_alpha   90.00
_cell.angle_beta   90.00
_cell.angle_gamma   90.00
#
_symmetry.space_group_name_H-M   'P 1'
#
loop_
_entity.id
_entity.type
_entity.pdbx_description
1 polymer ?
#
loop_
_entity_poly.entity_id
_entity_poly.type
_entity_poly.pdbx_seq_one_letter_code
_entity_poly.pdbx_strand_id
1 'polypeptide(L)'
;MASSYSTDLALELMVTGENSGTWGDKTNTNLNLIQQAIAGYEAIDVASADVTLAMTNATISNARNMVLNLTGTLAANRNVNVPDGIEKTYIVKDSTTRAGFTLTIKTVSGTGVTIPEGKTVIVFSDGTNVVDVFFLKDVVEDTTPQLGGNLDANGNNILIDSTNFIGDENGNEQIKFATTASAVNEISVTNAATTNPPSVSATGGDTNIDLNLTPKGIGRVTFNGAGKIQQLAEKVTNSATAATGTVDYDVITQAVLNYTTDASGNWTLNIRGDASNSLDSIMDTGESITVAHLVQQGGTAYYNSAVTIDGSSVTPEWQGGAAPTAGNASSIDVYTYTVIKTGSATFTVLASQTQFA
;
A
#
# COMPACT_ATOMS: atom_id res chain seq x y z
N MET A 1 16.53 31.71 64.70
CA MET A 1 16.55 30.47 63.87
C MET A 1 17.11 30.86 62.53
N ALA A 2 17.89 30.00 61.91
CA ALA A 2 18.46 30.29 60.59
C ALA A 2 17.36 30.09 59.53
N SER A 3 17.36 30.91 58.46
CA SER A 3 16.52 30.75 57.29
C SER A 3 16.62 29.33 56.71
N SER A 4 15.54 28.79 56.22
CA SER A 4 15.48 27.60 55.39
C SER A 4 15.35 27.98 53.91
N TYR A 5 15.32 26.99 52.99
CA TYR A 5 15.24 27.25 51.56
C TYR A 5 14.17 26.37 50.94
N SER A 6 13.49 26.90 49.89
CA SER A 6 12.56 26.09 49.13
C SER A 6 13.31 25.02 48.33
N THR A 7 12.64 23.86 48.14
CA THR A 7 13.30 22.67 47.55
C THR A 7 13.74 22.93 46.10
N ASP A 8 12.84 23.35 45.21
CA ASP A 8 13.10 23.33 43.78
C ASP A 8 13.82 24.59 43.29
N LEU A 9 13.46 25.77 43.83
CA LEU A 9 14.03 27.03 43.41
C LEU A 9 15.07 27.59 44.38
N ALA A 10 15.33 26.89 45.49
CA ALA A 10 16.30 27.31 46.49
C ALA A 10 16.18 28.76 46.95
N LEU A 11 14.90 29.23 47.10
CA LEU A 11 14.59 30.57 47.62
C LEU A 11 14.72 30.60 49.14
N GLU A 12 15.15 31.71 49.69
CA GLU A 12 15.24 31.88 51.13
C GLU A 12 13.87 32.02 51.79
N LEU A 13 13.53 31.12 52.68
CA LEU A 13 12.31 31.13 53.49
C LEU A 13 12.62 31.80 54.82
N MET A 14 12.27 33.09 54.91
CA MET A 14 12.58 33.90 56.08
C MET A 14 11.70 33.53 57.29
N VAL A 15 12.29 33.42 58.47
CA VAL A 15 11.56 33.18 59.73
C VAL A 15 11.15 34.56 60.27
N THR A 16 9.95 34.59 60.92
CA THR A 16 9.46 35.81 61.57
C THR A 16 10.47 36.38 62.56
N GLY A 17 10.79 37.65 62.43
CA GLY A 17 11.76 38.33 63.28
C GLY A 17 13.21 38.20 62.84
N GLU A 18 13.50 37.38 61.80
CA GLU A 18 14.81 37.30 61.16
C GLU A 18 14.98 38.42 60.12
N ASN A 19 16.22 38.73 59.77
CA ASN A 19 16.56 39.74 58.75
C ASN A 19 16.10 41.15 59.05
N SER A 20 16.03 41.53 60.31
CA SER A 20 15.69 42.92 60.72
C SER A 20 16.67 43.92 60.04
N GLY A 21 16.13 44.84 59.25
CA GLY A 21 16.89 45.82 58.48
C GLY A 21 17.38 45.34 57.11
N THR A 22 17.29 44.02 56.78
CA THR A 22 17.76 43.43 55.52
C THR A 22 16.68 42.61 54.79
N TRP A 23 15.46 42.51 55.33
CA TRP A 23 14.38 41.71 54.74
C TRP A 23 14.04 42.19 53.32
N GLY A 24 14.14 43.48 53.01
CA GLY A 24 13.90 44.04 51.70
C GLY A 24 14.91 43.49 50.67
N ASP A 25 16.20 43.41 51.06
CA ASP A 25 17.25 42.86 50.18
C ASP A 25 17.02 41.38 49.93
N LYS A 26 16.60 40.62 50.96
CA LYS A 26 16.26 39.20 50.84
C LYS A 26 15.05 38.97 49.95
N THR A 27 14.00 39.78 50.07
CA THR A 27 12.82 39.73 49.22
C THR A 27 13.18 40.05 47.78
N ASN A 28 13.96 41.10 47.51
CA ASN A 28 14.41 41.46 46.18
C ASN A 28 15.29 40.35 45.56
N THR A 29 16.15 39.72 46.36
CA THR A 29 16.95 38.58 45.93
C THR A 29 16.04 37.44 45.51
N ASN A 30 15.03 37.04 46.29
CA ASN A 30 14.07 36.00 45.95
C ASN A 30 13.27 36.34 44.67
N LEU A 31 12.83 37.60 44.50
CA LEU A 31 12.13 38.03 43.28
C LEU A 31 13.02 37.90 42.06
N ASN A 32 14.29 38.24 42.16
CA ASN A 32 15.26 38.06 41.07
C ASN A 32 15.49 36.58 40.74
N LEU A 33 15.54 35.71 41.75
CA LEU A 33 15.66 34.25 41.54
C LEU A 33 14.38 33.66 40.89
N ILE A 34 13.20 34.13 41.26
CA ILE A 34 11.94 33.77 40.57
C ILE A 34 11.95 34.23 39.13
N GLN A 35 12.39 35.47 38.85
CA GLN A 35 12.56 35.97 37.51
C GLN A 35 13.52 35.09 36.70
N GLN A 36 14.65 34.70 37.28
CA GLN A 36 15.59 33.78 36.64
C GLN A 36 14.93 32.44 36.31
N ALA A 37 14.11 31.89 37.22
CA ALA A 37 13.41 30.61 37.02
C ALA A 37 12.34 30.67 35.92
N ILE A 38 11.71 31.82 35.67
CA ILE A 38 10.62 32.00 34.71
C ILE A 38 11.12 32.51 33.36
N ALA A 39 12.08 33.43 33.33
CA ALA A 39 12.54 34.13 32.14
C ALA A 39 14.06 34.08 31.95
N GLY A 40 14.79 33.32 32.80
CA GLY A 40 16.23 33.24 32.72
C GLY A 40 16.71 32.43 31.50
N TYR A 41 17.82 32.88 30.94
CA TYR A 41 18.52 32.24 29.84
C TYR A 41 20.00 32.03 30.22
N GLU A 42 20.52 30.85 29.97
CA GLU A 42 21.93 30.51 30.21
C GLU A 42 22.52 29.83 28.97
N ALA A 43 23.68 30.34 28.53
CA ALA A 43 24.48 29.67 27.52
C ALA A 43 25.50 28.74 28.20
N ILE A 44 25.45 27.47 27.83
CA ILE A 44 26.25 26.41 28.44
C ILE A 44 27.17 25.82 27.38
N ASP A 45 28.47 26.01 27.54
CA ASP A 45 29.45 25.38 26.66
C ASP A 45 29.69 23.91 27.06
N VAL A 46 29.40 23.01 26.15
CA VAL A 46 29.53 21.54 26.31
C VAL A 46 30.63 20.95 25.42
N ALA A 47 31.50 21.77 24.83
CA ALA A 47 32.49 21.31 23.86
C ALA A 47 33.50 20.32 24.47
N SER A 48 34.04 20.64 25.63
CA SER A 48 35.21 19.96 26.18
C SER A 48 34.92 18.87 27.22
N ALA A 49 33.78 18.98 27.93
CA ALA A 49 33.43 18.05 29.03
C ALA A 49 31.93 17.99 29.27
N ASP A 50 31.48 16.99 30.02
CA ASP A 50 30.15 16.98 30.62
C ASP A 50 30.01 18.16 31.58
N VAL A 51 28.82 18.79 31.62
CA VAL A 51 28.56 19.96 32.47
C VAL A 51 27.56 19.57 33.54
N THR A 52 27.90 19.79 34.79
CA THR A 52 26.95 19.67 35.91
C THR A 52 26.51 21.06 36.35
N LEU A 53 25.19 21.27 36.28
CA LEU A 53 24.54 22.51 36.67
C LEU A 53 24.30 22.53 38.18
N ALA A 54 24.24 23.70 38.75
CA ALA A 54 24.02 23.88 40.18
C ALA A 54 22.74 24.69 40.46
N MET A 55 22.06 24.36 41.58
CA MET A 55 20.96 25.13 42.16
C MET A 55 21.43 25.55 43.57
N THR A 56 21.96 26.77 43.67
CA THR A 56 22.54 27.26 44.92
C THR A 56 21.51 28.08 45.71
N ASN A 57 21.45 27.87 47.02
CA ASN A 57 20.54 28.56 47.93
C ASN A 57 20.72 30.08 47.85
N ALA A 58 19.63 30.80 47.69
CA ALA A 58 19.56 32.27 47.66
C ALA A 58 20.56 32.96 46.72
N THR A 59 21.09 32.29 45.73
CA THR A 59 22.12 32.81 44.82
C THR A 59 21.80 32.44 43.40
N ILE A 60 22.09 33.34 42.43
CA ILE A 60 21.98 33.07 41.00
C ILE A 60 22.74 31.77 40.67
N SER A 61 22.08 30.89 39.89
CA SER A 61 22.64 29.58 39.56
C SER A 61 22.18 29.15 38.16
N ASN A 62 23.07 28.47 37.43
CA ASN A 62 22.80 28.08 36.04
C ASN A 62 21.59 27.13 35.89
N ALA A 63 21.40 26.17 36.82
CA ALA A 63 20.24 25.27 36.79
C ALA A 63 18.88 25.95 37.08
N ARG A 64 18.88 27.21 37.58
CA ARG A 64 17.63 27.92 37.83
C ARG A 64 17.02 28.51 36.56
N ASN A 65 17.84 28.79 35.53
CA ASN A 65 17.35 29.36 34.31
C ASN A 65 16.29 28.49 33.62
N MET A 66 15.28 29.12 33.03
CA MET A 66 14.24 28.42 32.26
C MET A 66 14.79 27.89 30.95
N VAL A 67 15.61 28.67 30.25
CA VAL A 67 16.17 28.34 28.97
C VAL A 67 17.66 28.03 29.11
N LEU A 68 18.05 26.83 28.68
CA LEU A 68 19.42 26.37 28.61
C LEU A 68 19.82 26.28 27.12
N ASN A 69 20.72 27.16 26.69
CA ASN A 69 21.25 27.12 25.33
C ASN A 69 22.61 26.38 25.34
N LEU A 70 22.64 25.19 24.80
CA LEU A 70 23.83 24.36 24.75
C LEU A 70 24.67 24.75 23.54
N THR A 71 25.95 25.05 23.75
CA THR A 71 26.86 25.60 22.74
C THR A 71 28.15 24.82 22.66
N GLY A 72 28.91 25.03 21.57
CA GLY A 72 30.24 24.45 21.37
C GLY A 72 30.27 23.36 20.29
N THR A 73 31.49 22.94 19.93
CA THR A 73 31.70 21.83 18.98
C THR A 73 32.07 20.58 19.79
N LEU A 74 31.25 19.52 19.67
CA LEU A 74 31.47 18.29 20.44
C LEU A 74 32.61 17.46 19.83
N ALA A 75 33.50 16.96 20.69
CA ALA A 75 34.52 15.99 20.34
C ALA A 75 34.24 14.59 20.90
N ALA A 76 33.16 14.42 21.67
CA ALA A 76 32.64 13.17 22.21
C ALA A 76 31.18 13.32 22.59
N ASN A 77 30.50 12.21 22.93
CA ASN A 77 29.18 12.27 23.56
C ASN A 77 29.23 13.08 24.84
N ARG A 78 28.25 13.93 25.11
CA ARG A 78 28.18 14.83 26.24
C ARG A 78 26.88 14.73 27.01
N ASN A 79 27.02 14.97 28.35
CA ASN A 79 25.89 15.10 29.25
C ASN A 79 25.84 16.50 29.86
N VAL A 80 24.60 17.02 29.96
CA VAL A 80 24.31 18.16 30.85
C VAL A 80 23.51 17.61 32.01
N ASN A 81 24.12 17.67 33.20
CA ASN A 81 23.54 17.13 34.41
C ASN A 81 22.85 18.23 35.19
N VAL A 82 21.50 18.13 35.35
CA VAL A 82 20.76 18.96 36.30
C VAL A 82 20.81 18.32 37.68
N PRO A 83 20.64 19.12 38.78
CA PRO A 83 20.72 18.56 40.13
C PRO A 83 19.64 17.50 40.41
N ASP A 84 19.99 16.47 41.15
CA ASP A 84 19.03 15.53 41.70
C ASP A 84 18.12 16.21 42.75
N GLY A 85 16.89 15.69 42.93
CA GLY A 85 15.92 16.18 43.92
C GLY A 85 15.24 17.51 43.54
N ILE A 86 15.46 18.03 42.33
CA ILE A 86 14.86 19.29 41.83
C ILE A 86 13.80 18.98 40.78
N GLU A 87 12.56 19.32 41.07
CA GLU A 87 11.45 19.23 40.11
C GLU A 87 11.32 20.53 39.31
N LYS A 88 11.62 20.49 37.98
CA LYS A 88 11.63 21.69 37.15
C LYS A 88 11.56 21.41 35.70
N THR A 89 10.80 22.25 34.98
CA THR A 89 10.76 22.26 33.52
C THR A 89 11.92 23.12 32.96
N TYR A 90 12.55 22.63 31.89
CA TYR A 90 13.58 23.32 31.13
C TYR A 90 13.21 23.38 29.65
N ILE A 91 13.50 24.51 29.02
CA ILE A 91 13.55 24.67 27.56
C ILE A 91 15.01 24.53 27.17
N VAL A 92 15.36 23.45 26.49
CA VAL A 92 16.75 23.15 26.09
C VAL A 92 16.91 23.38 24.61
N LYS A 93 17.71 24.37 24.25
CA LYS A 93 18.06 24.70 22.87
C LYS A 93 19.42 24.10 22.53
N ASP A 94 19.48 23.36 21.42
CA ASP A 94 20.76 22.92 20.88
C ASP A 94 21.31 23.92 19.86
N SER A 95 22.42 24.52 20.18
CA SER A 95 23.24 25.37 19.31
C SER A 95 24.67 24.81 19.16
N THR A 96 24.84 23.49 19.36
CA THR A 96 26.13 22.82 19.20
C THR A 96 26.39 22.39 17.76
N THR A 97 27.66 22.14 17.45
CA THR A 97 28.08 21.38 16.26
C THR A 97 28.46 19.97 16.73
N ARG A 98 27.71 18.94 16.25
CA ARG A 98 27.77 17.60 16.86
C ARG A 98 28.77 16.64 16.24
N ALA A 99 29.05 16.74 14.95
CA ALA A 99 29.95 15.81 14.23
C ALA A 99 29.64 14.31 14.48
N GLY A 100 28.36 13.96 14.68
CA GLY A 100 27.90 12.61 14.95
C GLY A 100 27.84 12.19 16.43
N PHE A 101 28.21 13.07 17.36
CA PHE A 101 28.12 12.79 18.80
C PHE A 101 26.73 13.10 19.36
N THR A 102 26.37 12.44 20.46
CA THR A 102 25.11 12.65 21.17
C THR A 102 25.27 13.68 22.31
N LEU A 103 24.19 14.38 22.61
CA LEU A 103 24.08 15.31 23.73
C LEU A 103 22.81 14.97 24.51
N THR A 104 22.99 14.66 25.80
CA THR A 104 21.90 14.22 26.67
C THR A 104 21.78 15.18 27.85
N ILE A 105 20.54 15.62 28.15
CA ILE A 105 20.25 16.26 29.44
C ILE A 105 19.66 15.21 30.38
N LYS A 106 20.20 15.13 31.62
CA LYS A 106 19.81 14.14 32.61
C LYS A 106 19.98 14.69 34.02
N THR A 107 19.44 14.04 35.03
CA THR A 107 19.84 14.29 36.41
C THR A 107 21.21 13.71 36.67
N VAL A 108 21.89 14.12 37.73
CA VAL A 108 23.26 13.63 38.04
C VAL A 108 23.29 12.11 38.12
N SER A 109 22.37 11.49 38.85
CA SER A 109 22.37 10.05 39.11
C SER A 109 21.36 9.26 38.26
N GLY A 110 20.34 9.90 37.63
CA GLY A 110 19.27 9.25 36.89
C GLY A 110 19.48 9.18 35.38
N THR A 111 18.40 8.94 34.68
CA THR A 111 18.33 8.91 33.21
C THR A 111 17.87 10.26 32.62
N GLY A 112 17.94 10.40 31.31
CA GLY A 112 17.60 11.65 30.65
C GLY A 112 17.19 11.52 29.21
N VAL A 113 17.07 12.67 28.55
CA VAL A 113 16.61 12.85 27.17
C VAL A 113 17.79 13.23 26.28
N THR A 114 17.98 12.50 25.21
CA THR A 114 18.92 12.89 24.13
C THR A 114 18.27 14.01 23.32
N ILE A 115 18.96 15.15 23.23
CA ILE A 115 18.48 16.31 22.49
C ILE A 115 18.72 16.07 21.00
N PRO A 116 17.72 16.19 20.12
CA PRO A 116 17.94 16.13 18.68
C PRO A 116 18.77 17.32 18.18
N GLU A 117 19.68 17.07 17.23
CA GLU A 117 20.61 18.07 16.72
C GLU A 117 19.89 19.30 16.14
N GLY A 118 20.31 20.49 16.56
CA GLY A 118 19.77 21.77 16.11
C GLY A 118 18.33 22.06 16.53
N LYS A 119 17.76 21.27 17.45
CA LYS A 119 16.36 21.43 17.92
C LYS A 119 16.29 22.12 19.28
N THR A 120 15.09 22.63 19.58
CA THR A 120 14.71 23.07 20.91
C THR A 120 13.68 22.11 21.44
N VAL A 121 13.89 21.58 22.66
CA VAL A 121 12.99 20.64 23.34
C VAL A 121 12.55 21.18 24.69
N ILE A 122 11.39 20.76 25.14
CA ILE A 122 10.92 20.99 26.52
C ILE A 122 11.05 19.69 27.29
N VAL A 123 11.77 19.73 28.40
CA VAL A 123 11.97 18.57 29.27
C VAL A 123 11.55 18.88 30.69
N PHE A 124 11.18 17.86 31.43
CA PHE A 124 10.85 17.95 32.84
C PHE A 124 11.79 17.06 33.66
N SER A 125 12.43 17.65 34.68
CA SER A 125 13.11 16.89 35.74
C SER A 125 12.09 16.57 36.82
N ASP A 126 11.90 15.29 37.13
CA ASP A 126 11.07 14.81 38.23
C ASP A 126 11.84 14.65 39.54
N GLY A 127 13.07 15.19 39.59
CA GLY A 127 14.00 15.07 40.72
C GLY A 127 14.84 13.79 40.67
N THR A 128 14.44 12.78 39.89
CA THR A 128 15.18 11.52 39.71
C THR A 128 15.69 11.37 38.30
N ASN A 129 14.85 11.66 37.31
CA ASN A 129 15.14 11.56 35.89
C ASN A 129 14.74 12.84 35.16
N VAL A 130 15.25 13.02 33.95
CA VAL A 130 14.73 14.02 32.99
C VAL A 130 13.94 13.29 31.94
N VAL A 131 12.67 13.73 31.72
CA VAL A 131 11.75 13.16 30.76
C VAL A 131 11.33 14.18 29.70
N ASP A 132 11.00 13.71 28.52
CA ASP A 132 10.43 14.54 27.45
C ASP A 132 8.97 14.88 27.79
N VAL A 133 8.57 16.14 27.57
CA VAL A 133 7.20 16.61 27.84
C VAL A 133 6.27 16.36 26.65
N PHE A 134 6.81 16.16 25.45
CA PHE A 134 6.01 15.89 24.26
C PHE A 134 5.88 14.40 23.97
N PHE A 135 4.66 13.89 24.03
CA PHE A 135 4.32 12.48 23.84
C PHE A 135 4.44 11.99 22.37
N LEU A 136 4.33 12.88 21.40
CA LEU A 136 4.31 12.47 20.00
C LEU A 136 5.67 12.72 19.34
N LYS A 137 6.56 11.75 19.42
CA LYS A 137 7.83 11.77 18.66
C LYS A 137 7.66 11.31 17.23
N ASP A 138 6.74 10.39 16.99
CA ASP A 138 6.47 9.76 15.70
C ASP A 138 4.97 9.47 15.57
N VAL A 139 4.50 9.40 14.32
CA VAL A 139 3.15 8.90 13.98
C VAL A 139 2.93 7.46 14.51
N VAL A 140 4.02 6.72 14.78
CA VAL A 140 3.99 5.36 15.35
C VAL A 140 3.37 5.31 16.76
N GLU A 141 3.46 6.40 17.54
CA GLU A 141 2.88 6.47 18.89
C GLU A 141 1.37 6.77 18.87
N ASP A 142 0.84 7.23 17.75
CA ASP A 142 -0.59 7.41 17.53
C ASP A 142 -1.17 6.15 16.90
N THR A 143 -1.96 5.38 17.64
CA THR A 143 -2.62 4.17 17.15
C THR A 143 -3.79 4.44 16.22
N THR A 144 -4.22 5.70 16.11
CA THR A 144 -5.33 6.14 15.24
C THR A 144 -5.01 7.48 14.55
N PRO A 145 -3.89 7.58 13.81
CA PRO A 145 -3.47 8.84 13.24
C PRO A 145 -4.51 9.37 12.24
N GLN A 146 -4.97 10.61 12.45
CA GLN A 146 -5.88 11.31 11.55
C GLN A 146 -5.14 12.48 10.90
N LEU A 147 -5.11 12.51 9.57
CA LEU A 147 -4.57 13.63 8.82
C LEU A 147 -5.65 14.68 8.61
N GLY A 148 -5.44 15.90 9.09
CA GLY A 148 -6.35 17.05 8.86
C GLY A 148 -6.34 17.58 7.42
N GLY A 149 -5.56 16.96 6.52
CA GLY A 149 -5.39 17.32 5.13
C GLY A 149 -4.80 16.19 4.32
N ASN A 150 -4.39 16.47 3.08
CA ASN A 150 -3.76 15.48 2.21
C ASN A 150 -2.41 15.00 2.78
N LEU A 151 -2.10 13.71 2.61
CA LEU A 151 -0.76 13.19 2.85
C LEU A 151 0.16 13.61 1.70
N ASP A 152 1.08 14.54 1.98
CA ASP A 152 2.19 14.86 1.08
C ASP A 152 3.44 14.10 1.53
N ALA A 153 3.89 13.17 0.72
CA ALA A 153 5.09 12.38 1.00
C ALA A 153 6.40 13.17 0.79
N ASN A 154 6.32 14.41 0.32
CA ASN A 154 7.44 15.35 0.12
C ASN A 154 8.64 14.71 -0.59
N GLY A 155 8.38 14.00 -1.69
CA GLY A 155 9.40 13.31 -2.49
C GLY A 155 9.89 11.98 -1.92
N ASN A 156 9.33 11.49 -0.82
CA ASN A 156 9.64 10.18 -0.25
C ASN A 156 8.64 9.11 -0.71
N ASN A 157 9.03 7.86 -0.60
CA ASN A 157 8.17 6.72 -0.89
C ASN A 157 7.19 6.45 0.25
N ILE A 158 6.00 5.95 -0.08
CA ILE A 158 5.08 5.31 0.87
C ILE A 158 5.34 3.80 0.77
N LEU A 159 5.88 3.19 1.82
CA LEU A 159 6.14 1.75 1.86
C LEU A 159 4.94 1.04 2.48
N ILE A 160 4.42 0.06 1.77
CA ILE A 160 3.29 -0.77 2.21
C ILE A 160 3.75 -2.23 2.22
N ASP A 161 3.68 -2.87 3.39
CA ASP A 161 4.07 -4.26 3.55
C ASP A 161 3.12 -5.22 2.83
N SER A 162 3.61 -6.43 2.55
CA SER A 162 2.82 -7.52 1.95
C SER A 162 1.56 -7.80 2.76
N THR A 163 0.45 -8.00 2.06
CA THR A 163 -0.91 -8.20 2.59
C THR A 163 -1.62 -6.95 3.13
N ASN A 164 -0.93 -5.82 3.26
CA ASN A 164 -1.55 -4.54 3.61
C ASN A 164 -2.26 -3.93 2.37
N PHE A 165 -3.11 -2.96 2.61
CA PHE A 165 -4.00 -2.40 1.58
C PHE A 165 -4.26 -0.90 1.79
N ILE A 166 -4.74 -0.26 0.73
CA ILE A 166 -5.45 1.02 0.81
C ILE A 166 -6.94 0.68 0.89
N GLY A 167 -7.60 1.14 1.94
CA GLY A 167 -9.00 0.82 2.23
C GLY A 167 -9.95 1.99 2.03
N ASP A 168 -11.26 1.69 2.14
CA ASP A 168 -12.32 2.67 2.23
C ASP A 168 -12.58 3.12 3.69
N GLU A 169 -13.54 4.00 3.90
CA GLU A 169 -13.92 4.53 5.21
C GLU A 169 -14.47 3.46 6.19
N ASN A 170 -14.89 2.29 5.66
CA ASN A 170 -15.41 1.16 6.45
C ASN A 170 -14.34 0.10 6.71
N GLY A 171 -13.10 0.31 6.22
CA GLY A 171 -11.99 -0.62 6.37
C GLY A 171 -11.96 -1.75 5.35
N ASN A 172 -12.76 -1.68 4.26
CA ASN A 172 -12.70 -2.66 3.17
C ASN A 172 -11.52 -2.37 2.24
N GLU A 173 -10.89 -3.41 1.72
CA GLU A 173 -9.76 -3.32 0.82
C GLU A 173 -10.18 -2.80 -0.57
N GLN A 174 -9.59 -1.68 -0.99
CA GLN A 174 -9.71 -1.17 -2.37
C GLN A 174 -8.54 -1.59 -3.24
N ILE A 175 -7.31 -1.48 -2.72
CA ILE A 175 -6.09 -1.94 -3.38
C ILE A 175 -5.28 -2.74 -2.38
N LYS A 176 -5.12 -4.04 -2.60
CA LYS A 176 -4.31 -4.92 -1.77
C LYS A 176 -2.94 -5.11 -2.40
N PHE A 177 -1.88 -5.00 -1.59
CA PHE A 177 -0.51 -5.19 -2.03
C PHE A 177 -0.02 -6.59 -1.65
N ALA A 178 0.62 -7.25 -2.61
CA ALA A 178 1.34 -8.49 -2.40
C ALA A 178 2.76 -8.32 -2.92
N THR A 179 3.75 -8.62 -2.09
CA THR A 179 5.16 -8.44 -2.44
C THR A 179 5.79 -9.78 -2.84
N THR A 180 6.72 -9.71 -3.79
CA THR A 180 7.57 -10.83 -4.19
C THR A 180 9.01 -10.47 -3.82
N ALA A 181 9.71 -11.38 -3.17
CA ALA A 181 11.13 -11.17 -2.86
C ALA A 181 11.94 -10.96 -4.14
N SER A 182 12.79 -9.95 -4.14
CA SER A 182 13.64 -9.57 -5.28
C SER A 182 12.86 -9.23 -6.57
N ALA A 183 11.64 -8.68 -6.42
CA ALA A 183 10.86 -8.19 -7.56
C ALA A 183 11.65 -7.09 -8.31
N VAL A 184 11.62 -7.16 -9.64
CA VAL A 184 12.28 -6.21 -10.55
C VAL A 184 11.29 -5.59 -11.54
N ASN A 185 10.05 -6.08 -11.57
CA ASN A 185 8.99 -5.64 -12.47
C ASN A 185 7.79 -5.15 -11.66
N GLU A 186 7.15 -4.10 -12.12
CA GLU A 186 6.05 -3.43 -11.42
C GLU A 186 4.97 -2.94 -12.40
N ILE A 187 3.83 -2.55 -11.84
CA ILE A 187 2.79 -1.81 -12.55
C ILE A 187 3.03 -0.31 -12.37
N SER A 188 3.17 0.42 -13.46
CA SER A 188 3.23 1.87 -13.49
C SER A 188 1.88 2.46 -13.87
N VAL A 189 1.38 3.40 -13.06
CA VAL A 189 0.19 4.20 -13.35
C VAL A 189 0.62 5.64 -13.59
N THR A 190 0.38 6.14 -14.80
CA THR A 190 0.84 7.48 -15.20
C THR A 190 -0.37 8.34 -15.55
N ASN A 191 -0.45 9.55 -14.98
CA ASN A 191 -1.37 10.58 -15.40
C ASN A 191 -0.90 11.22 -16.72
N ALA A 192 -1.72 12.08 -17.32
CA ALA A 192 -1.38 12.72 -18.58
C ALA A 192 -1.83 14.19 -18.61
N ALA A 193 -1.11 15.02 -19.40
CA ALA A 193 -1.58 16.34 -19.75
C ALA A 193 -2.78 16.29 -20.69
N THR A 194 -3.48 17.42 -20.84
CA THR A 194 -4.61 17.57 -21.79
C THR A 194 -4.25 16.99 -23.17
N THR A 195 -5.17 16.26 -23.78
CA THR A 195 -5.04 15.56 -25.07
C THR A 195 -4.25 14.25 -25.08
N ASN A 196 -3.54 13.91 -24.04
CA ASN A 196 -2.85 12.62 -23.93
C ASN A 196 -3.62 11.67 -22.99
N PRO A 197 -3.67 10.35 -23.25
CA PRO A 197 -4.32 9.41 -22.36
C PRO A 197 -3.44 9.06 -21.15
N PRO A 198 -4.00 8.88 -19.95
CA PRO A 198 -3.30 8.22 -18.86
C PRO A 198 -3.04 6.75 -19.19
N SER A 199 -2.06 6.13 -18.56
CA SER A 199 -1.71 4.75 -18.84
C SER A 199 -1.53 3.89 -17.59
N VAL A 200 -1.78 2.59 -17.75
CA VAL A 200 -1.36 1.51 -16.86
C VAL A 200 -0.42 0.62 -17.65
N SER A 201 0.80 0.46 -17.19
CA SER A 201 1.87 -0.22 -17.93
C SER A 201 2.61 -1.21 -17.02
N ALA A 202 3.08 -2.32 -17.59
CA ALA A 202 4.11 -3.14 -16.97
C ALA A 202 5.48 -2.50 -17.26
N THR A 203 6.29 -2.30 -16.23
CA THR A 203 7.64 -1.73 -16.30
C THR A 203 8.59 -2.51 -15.40
N GLY A 204 9.91 -2.33 -15.56
CA GLY A 204 10.86 -3.01 -14.70
C GLY A 204 12.20 -3.34 -15.35
N GLY A 205 12.92 -4.30 -14.75
CA GLY A 205 14.27 -4.67 -15.15
C GLY A 205 14.33 -5.66 -16.31
N ASP A 206 13.28 -6.42 -16.60
CA ASP A 206 13.27 -7.39 -17.68
C ASP A 206 13.01 -6.74 -19.04
N THR A 207 13.51 -7.36 -20.12
CA THR A 207 13.36 -6.84 -21.49
C THR A 207 11.92 -6.92 -21.99
N ASN A 208 11.19 -7.99 -21.62
CA ASN A 208 9.79 -8.24 -22.01
C ASN A 208 8.98 -8.57 -20.77
N ILE A 209 7.92 -7.81 -20.53
CA ILE A 209 7.07 -7.93 -19.34
C ILE A 209 5.61 -7.91 -19.78
N ASP A 210 4.87 -8.98 -19.49
CA ASP A 210 3.45 -9.06 -19.76
C ASP A 210 2.63 -8.34 -18.68
N LEU A 211 1.57 -7.65 -19.07
CA LEU A 211 0.56 -7.13 -18.15
C LEU A 211 -0.61 -8.12 -18.07
N ASN A 212 -0.73 -8.84 -16.94
CA ASN A 212 -1.77 -9.81 -16.70
C ASN A 212 -2.98 -9.18 -16.02
N LEU A 213 -4.15 -9.25 -16.66
CA LEU A 213 -5.44 -8.90 -16.09
C LEU A 213 -6.24 -10.20 -15.87
N THR A 214 -6.30 -10.68 -14.64
CA THR A 214 -6.90 -11.98 -14.31
C THR A 214 -8.15 -11.81 -13.45
N PRO A 215 -9.35 -12.02 -14.00
CA PRO A 215 -10.58 -12.04 -13.24
C PRO A 215 -10.60 -13.22 -12.24
N LYS A 216 -11.39 -13.11 -11.18
CA LYS A 216 -11.63 -14.21 -10.24
C LYS A 216 -12.77 -15.13 -10.75
N GLY A 217 -12.54 -16.44 -10.71
CA GLY A 217 -13.54 -17.46 -11.12
C GLY A 217 -13.91 -17.32 -12.59
N ILE A 218 -15.19 -17.29 -12.89
CA ILE A 218 -15.75 -17.10 -14.25
C ILE A 218 -15.96 -15.61 -14.63
N GLY A 219 -15.41 -14.68 -13.82
CA GLY A 219 -15.45 -13.25 -14.13
C GLY A 219 -14.75 -12.91 -15.45
N ARG A 220 -15.05 -11.74 -16.01
CA ARG A 220 -14.53 -11.28 -17.30
C ARG A 220 -13.81 -9.94 -17.14
N VAL A 221 -12.86 -9.66 -18.01
CA VAL A 221 -12.35 -8.30 -18.23
C VAL A 221 -13.31 -7.59 -19.17
N THR A 222 -13.95 -6.52 -18.69
CA THR A 222 -14.96 -5.78 -19.47
C THR A 222 -14.40 -4.45 -19.94
N PHE A 223 -14.52 -4.15 -21.23
CA PHE A 223 -14.19 -2.87 -21.84
C PHE A 223 -15.51 -2.15 -22.18
N ASN A 224 -15.84 -1.07 -21.44
CA ASN A 224 -17.10 -0.32 -21.60
C ASN A 224 -17.06 0.71 -22.74
N GLY A 225 -16.13 0.60 -23.66
CA GLY A 225 -15.96 1.47 -24.82
C GLY A 225 -15.42 0.70 -26.02
N ALA A 226 -15.22 1.38 -27.12
CA ALA A 226 -14.58 0.76 -28.29
C ALA A 226 -13.12 0.41 -27.94
N GLY A 227 -12.79 -0.86 -28.01
CA GLY A 227 -11.43 -1.37 -27.82
C GLY A 227 -10.61 -1.28 -29.12
N LYS A 228 -9.33 -0.86 -29.04
CA LYS A 228 -8.36 -0.97 -30.13
C LYS A 228 -7.34 -2.03 -29.75
N ILE A 229 -7.41 -3.21 -30.39
CA ILE A 229 -6.49 -4.32 -30.16
C ILE A 229 -5.71 -4.51 -31.46
N GLN A 230 -4.40 -4.48 -31.38
CA GLN A 230 -3.55 -4.65 -32.56
C GLN A 230 -3.57 -6.09 -33.06
N GLN A 231 -3.49 -7.05 -32.17
CA GLN A 231 -3.60 -8.48 -32.43
C GLN A 231 -4.07 -9.21 -31.16
N LEU A 232 -4.99 -10.15 -31.32
CA LEU A 232 -5.44 -11.04 -30.26
C LEU A 232 -5.04 -12.48 -30.62
N ALA A 233 -4.26 -13.14 -29.75
CA ALA A 233 -3.99 -14.57 -29.86
C ALA A 233 -5.09 -15.33 -29.12
N GLU A 234 -5.83 -16.16 -29.86
CA GLU A 234 -6.89 -16.98 -29.31
C GLU A 234 -6.32 -18.32 -28.81
N LYS A 235 -6.87 -18.83 -27.71
CA LYS A 235 -6.46 -20.11 -27.17
C LYS A 235 -7.08 -21.27 -27.99
N VAL A 236 -6.20 -22.17 -28.45
CA VAL A 236 -6.58 -23.41 -29.15
C VAL A 236 -6.45 -24.60 -28.19
N THR A 237 -7.49 -25.43 -28.10
CA THR A 237 -7.38 -26.74 -27.47
C THR A 237 -7.26 -27.82 -28.56
N ASN A 238 -6.15 -28.53 -28.58
CA ASN A 238 -5.94 -29.68 -29.46
C ASN A 238 -6.40 -30.96 -28.76
N SER A 239 -7.36 -31.65 -29.37
CA SER A 239 -7.86 -32.96 -28.91
C SER A 239 -7.34 -34.08 -29.80
N ALA A 240 -6.71 -35.09 -29.21
CA ALA A 240 -6.28 -36.31 -29.92
C ALA A 240 -7.38 -37.37 -29.97
N THR A 241 -8.60 -37.06 -29.58
CA THR A 241 -9.77 -37.96 -29.72
C THR A 241 -10.47 -37.76 -31.05
N ALA A 242 -11.14 -38.79 -31.57
CA ALA A 242 -11.97 -38.69 -32.79
C ALA A 242 -13.28 -37.97 -32.46
N ALA A 243 -13.73 -37.11 -33.37
CA ALA A 243 -15.05 -36.52 -33.26
C ALA A 243 -16.13 -37.57 -33.51
N THR A 244 -17.03 -37.79 -32.53
CA THR A 244 -18.16 -38.68 -32.58
C THR A 244 -19.12 -38.44 -31.42
N GLY A 245 -20.37 -38.87 -31.49
CA GLY A 245 -21.34 -38.75 -30.40
C GLY A 245 -21.57 -37.27 -30.01
N THR A 246 -21.38 -36.92 -28.72
CA THR A 246 -21.47 -35.53 -28.27
C THR A 246 -20.05 -35.02 -28.04
N VAL A 247 -19.75 -33.87 -28.68
CA VAL A 247 -18.53 -33.11 -28.54
C VAL A 247 -18.85 -31.87 -27.71
N ASP A 248 -18.37 -31.79 -26.51
CA ASP A 248 -18.53 -30.60 -25.67
C ASP A 248 -17.52 -29.51 -26.06
N TYR A 249 -18.02 -28.33 -26.30
CA TYR A 249 -17.26 -27.12 -26.59
C TYR A 249 -17.34 -26.18 -25.40
N ASP A 250 -16.28 -26.14 -24.59
CA ASP A 250 -16.21 -25.36 -23.35
C ASP A 250 -15.65 -23.96 -23.63
N VAL A 251 -16.49 -22.94 -23.79
CA VAL A 251 -16.07 -21.59 -24.23
C VAL A 251 -15.20 -20.85 -23.20
N ILE A 252 -15.23 -21.26 -21.92
CA ILE A 252 -14.35 -20.72 -20.87
C ILE A 252 -12.90 -21.18 -21.08
N THR A 253 -12.68 -22.30 -21.75
CA THR A 253 -11.35 -22.92 -21.83
C THR A 253 -10.63 -22.65 -23.15
N GLN A 254 -11.34 -22.39 -24.22
CA GLN A 254 -10.77 -22.13 -25.56
C GLN A 254 -11.68 -21.28 -26.45
N ALA A 255 -11.07 -20.62 -27.42
CA ALA A 255 -11.78 -19.99 -28.56
C ALA A 255 -11.81 -20.91 -29.80
N VAL A 256 -10.87 -21.85 -29.90
CA VAL A 256 -10.79 -22.81 -31.00
C VAL A 256 -10.64 -24.23 -30.44
N LEU A 257 -11.50 -25.13 -30.84
CA LEU A 257 -11.40 -26.58 -30.52
C LEU A 257 -10.93 -27.34 -31.77
N ASN A 258 -9.74 -27.93 -31.71
CA ASN A 258 -9.11 -28.62 -32.84
C ASN A 258 -9.00 -30.12 -32.56
N TYR A 259 -9.76 -30.93 -33.28
CA TYR A 259 -9.68 -32.38 -33.25
C TYR A 259 -8.69 -32.87 -34.30
N THR A 260 -7.57 -33.45 -33.84
CA THR A 260 -6.44 -33.84 -34.68
C THR A 260 -6.46 -35.31 -35.10
N THR A 261 -7.43 -36.09 -34.64
CA THR A 261 -7.67 -37.50 -35.01
C THR A 261 -8.86 -37.58 -35.93
N ASP A 262 -8.82 -38.44 -36.94
CA ASP A 262 -9.90 -38.64 -37.90
C ASP A 262 -11.24 -38.88 -37.20
N ALA A 263 -12.27 -38.14 -37.62
CA ALA A 263 -13.61 -38.37 -37.12
C ALA A 263 -14.06 -39.83 -37.30
N SER A 264 -14.76 -40.38 -36.35
CA SER A 264 -15.22 -41.77 -36.39
C SER A 264 -16.73 -41.92 -36.46
N GLY A 265 -17.46 -40.85 -36.43
CA GLY A 265 -18.93 -40.80 -36.58
C GLY A 265 -19.44 -39.38 -36.67
N ASN A 266 -20.69 -39.19 -37.11
CA ASN A 266 -21.34 -37.88 -36.99
C ASN A 266 -21.49 -37.50 -35.53
N TRP A 267 -21.42 -36.19 -35.23
CA TRP A 267 -21.44 -35.71 -33.86
C TRP A 267 -22.47 -34.57 -33.64
N THR A 268 -22.86 -34.45 -32.40
CA THR A 268 -23.57 -33.28 -31.90
C THR A 268 -22.55 -32.35 -31.25
N LEU A 269 -22.46 -31.09 -31.65
CA LEU A 269 -21.65 -30.09 -30.94
C LEU A 269 -22.50 -29.47 -29.83
N ASN A 270 -22.05 -29.64 -28.57
CA ASN A 270 -22.66 -29.04 -27.40
C ASN A 270 -21.85 -27.84 -26.95
N ILE A 271 -22.31 -26.64 -27.23
CA ILE A 271 -21.66 -25.39 -26.84
C ILE A 271 -22.16 -25.01 -25.45
N ARG A 272 -21.21 -24.88 -24.49
CA ARG A 272 -21.50 -24.59 -23.09
C ARG A 272 -20.41 -23.71 -22.46
N GLY A 273 -20.61 -23.18 -21.26
CA GLY A 273 -19.54 -22.53 -20.48
C GLY A 273 -18.40 -23.51 -20.21
N ASP A 274 -18.66 -24.50 -19.38
CA ASP A 274 -17.84 -25.72 -19.13
C ASP A 274 -18.74 -26.80 -18.50
N ALA A 275 -18.13 -27.85 -17.93
CA ALA A 275 -18.87 -28.93 -17.26
C ALA A 275 -19.71 -28.47 -16.03
N SER A 276 -19.40 -27.32 -15.46
CA SER A 276 -20.02 -26.78 -14.24
C SER A 276 -20.79 -25.50 -14.45
N ASN A 277 -20.56 -24.81 -15.57
CA ASN A 277 -21.12 -23.50 -15.87
C ASN A 277 -21.84 -23.55 -17.23
N SER A 278 -23.10 -23.13 -17.26
CA SER A 278 -23.86 -23.04 -18.51
C SER A 278 -23.41 -21.82 -19.33
N LEU A 279 -23.56 -21.89 -20.64
CA LEU A 279 -23.40 -20.73 -21.53
C LEU A 279 -24.38 -19.61 -21.14
N ASP A 280 -25.59 -19.99 -20.75
CA ASP A 280 -26.59 -19.04 -20.25
C ASP A 280 -26.13 -18.23 -19.04
N SER A 281 -25.38 -18.84 -18.15
CA SER A 281 -24.89 -18.17 -16.92
C SER A 281 -23.72 -17.21 -17.15
N ILE A 282 -22.97 -17.38 -18.25
CA ILE A 282 -21.75 -16.59 -18.53
C ILE A 282 -21.93 -15.52 -19.60
N MET A 283 -23.05 -15.53 -20.33
CA MET A 283 -23.41 -14.52 -21.31
C MET A 283 -24.58 -13.68 -20.83
N ASP A 284 -24.56 -12.40 -21.11
CA ASP A 284 -25.68 -11.51 -20.90
C ASP A 284 -26.57 -11.45 -22.17
N THR A 285 -27.86 -11.18 -22.00
CA THR A 285 -28.78 -10.97 -23.15
C THR A 285 -28.30 -9.82 -24.02
N GLY A 286 -28.15 -10.04 -25.30
CA GLY A 286 -27.59 -9.09 -26.26
C GLY A 286 -26.09 -9.29 -26.54
N GLU A 287 -25.43 -10.24 -25.88
CA GLU A 287 -24.05 -10.62 -26.20
C GLU A 287 -23.99 -11.68 -27.30
N SER A 288 -22.86 -11.71 -28.01
CA SER A 288 -22.52 -12.76 -28.96
C SER A 288 -21.09 -13.25 -28.77
N ILE A 289 -20.88 -14.53 -29.04
CA ILE A 289 -19.56 -15.16 -29.14
C ILE A 289 -19.41 -15.86 -30.47
N THR A 290 -18.17 -15.98 -30.96
CA THR A 290 -17.83 -16.81 -32.11
C THR A 290 -16.94 -17.94 -31.66
N VAL A 291 -17.27 -19.18 -32.08
CA VAL A 291 -16.48 -20.39 -31.74
C VAL A 291 -16.11 -21.11 -33.03
N ALA A 292 -14.94 -21.73 -33.05
CA ALA A 292 -14.45 -22.50 -34.18
C ALA A 292 -14.11 -23.94 -33.75
N HIS A 293 -14.69 -24.91 -34.46
CA HIS A 293 -14.43 -26.34 -34.27
C HIS A 293 -13.80 -26.91 -35.52
N LEU A 294 -12.53 -27.32 -35.43
CA LEU A 294 -11.76 -27.93 -36.51
C LEU A 294 -11.76 -29.43 -36.31
N VAL A 295 -12.04 -30.16 -37.37
CA VAL A 295 -12.13 -31.63 -37.30
C VAL A 295 -11.35 -32.26 -38.44
N GLN A 296 -10.38 -33.09 -38.10
CA GLN A 296 -9.66 -33.95 -39.05
C GLN A 296 -10.62 -35.06 -39.57
N GLN A 297 -10.62 -35.25 -40.88
CA GLN A 297 -11.42 -36.28 -41.53
C GLN A 297 -10.53 -37.39 -42.12
N GLY A 298 -10.91 -38.64 -41.92
CA GLY A 298 -10.30 -39.79 -42.56
C GLY A 298 -10.84 -40.08 -43.95
N GLY A 299 -10.53 -41.25 -44.49
CA GLY A 299 -11.07 -41.69 -45.81
C GLY A 299 -12.58 -41.79 -45.85
N THR A 300 -13.26 -42.00 -44.73
CA THR A 300 -14.68 -41.86 -44.55
C THR A 300 -14.95 -40.54 -43.82
N ALA A 301 -15.66 -39.59 -44.43
CA ALA A 301 -15.92 -38.30 -43.82
C ALA A 301 -17.23 -38.32 -43.04
N TYR A 302 -17.19 -37.64 -41.90
CA TYR A 302 -18.35 -37.43 -41.01
C TYR A 302 -18.60 -35.91 -40.85
N TYR A 303 -19.71 -35.51 -40.27
CA TYR A 303 -20.09 -34.11 -40.17
C TYR A 303 -20.82 -33.79 -38.85
N ASN A 304 -20.88 -32.51 -38.50
CA ASN A 304 -21.71 -32.06 -37.41
C ASN A 304 -23.19 -32.19 -37.80
N SER A 305 -23.90 -33.12 -37.19
CA SER A 305 -25.29 -33.44 -37.49
C SER A 305 -26.29 -32.72 -36.62
N ALA A 306 -25.89 -32.18 -35.49
CA ALA A 306 -26.73 -31.44 -34.57
C ALA A 306 -25.94 -30.47 -33.72
N VAL A 307 -26.57 -29.43 -33.19
CA VAL A 307 -26.02 -28.48 -32.26
C VAL A 307 -26.91 -28.38 -31.02
N THR A 308 -26.30 -28.36 -29.87
CA THR A 308 -26.97 -28.08 -28.61
C THR A 308 -26.26 -26.94 -27.89
N ILE A 309 -27.00 -26.18 -27.08
CA ILE A 309 -26.46 -25.22 -26.14
C ILE A 309 -26.88 -25.67 -24.75
N ASP A 310 -25.92 -25.84 -23.84
CA ASP A 310 -26.14 -26.36 -22.49
C ASP A 310 -27.00 -27.65 -22.49
N GLY A 311 -26.76 -28.54 -23.47
CA GLY A 311 -27.51 -29.79 -23.66
C GLY A 311 -28.86 -29.65 -24.31
N SER A 312 -29.39 -28.44 -24.53
CA SER A 312 -30.67 -28.17 -25.16
C SER A 312 -30.51 -28.01 -26.68
N SER A 313 -31.32 -28.70 -27.47
CA SER A 313 -31.24 -28.64 -28.93
C SER A 313 -31.56 -27.24 -29.49
N VAL A 314 -30.71 -26.78 -30.41
CA VAL A 314 -30.92 -25.56 -31.18
C VAL A 314 -30.88 -25.86 -32.67
N THR A 315 -31.58 -25.08 -33.47
CA THR A 315 -31.53 -25.19 -34.94
C THR A 315 -30.69 -24.03 -35.47
N PRO A 316 -29.44 -24.25 -35.89
CA PRO A 316 -28.64 -23.19 -36.47
C PRO A 316 -29.16 -22.72 -37.82
N GLU A 317 -29.02 -21.43 -38.08
CA GLU A 317 -29.16 -20.86 -39.41
C GLU A 317 -27.85 -21.07 -40.18
N TRP A 318 -27.85 -22.00 -41.09
CA TRP A 318 -26.66 -22.37 -41.85
C TRP A 318 -26.40 -21.44 -43.03
N GLN A 319 -25.15 -21.11 -43.27
CA GLN A 319 -24.73 -20.38 -44.45
C GLN A 319 -25.16 -21.16 -45.73
N GLY A 320 -25.82 -20.46 -46.66
CA GLY A 320 -26.37 -21.08 -47.85
C GLY A 320 -27.75 -21.72 -47.68
N GLY A 321 -28.30 -21.68 -46.45
CA GLY A 321 -29.67 -22.09 -46.15
C GLY A 321 -29.88 -23.60 -45.95
N ALA A 322 -28.79 -24.40 -45.92
CA ALA A 322 -28.87 -25.85 -45.70
C ALA A 322 -27.80 -26.34 -44.73
N ALA A 323 -28.18 -27.21 -43.78
CA ALA A 323 -27.25 -27.87 -42.88
C ALA A 323 -26.31 -28.79 -43.67
N PRO A 324 -25.08 -29.04 -43.16
CA PRO A 324 -24.16 -30.00 -43.73
C PRO A 324 -24.77 -31.41 -43.79
N THR A 325 -24.49 -32.10 -44.87
CA THR A 325 -24.92 -33.51 -45.08
C THR A 325 -23.74 -34.45 -45.25
N ALA A 326 -22.51 -33.89 -45.33
CA ALA A 326 -21.25 -34.66 -45.45
C ALA A 326 -20.07 -33.80 -44.98
N GLY A 327 -19.00 -34.44 -44.56
CA GLY A 327 -17.66 -33.88 -44.39
C GLY A 327 -16.85 -34.00 -45.69
N ASN A 328 -15.56 -33.53 -45.65
CA ASN A 328 -14.62 -33.63 -46.76
C ASN A 328 -13.55 -34.70 -46.42
N ALA A 329 -13.58 -35.82 -47.13
CA ALA A 329 -12.70 -36.94 -46.86
C ALA A 329 -11.20 -36.58 -46.96
N SER A 330 -10.37 -37.11 -46.04
CA SER A 330 -8.94 -36.98 -45.97
C SER A 330 -8.45 -35.52 -45.88
N SER A 331 -9.22 -34.66 -45.23
CA SER A 331 -8.97 -33.21 -45.11
C SER A 331 -9.40 -32.65 -43.75
N ILE A 332 -9.45 -31.36 -43.60
CA ILE A 332 -9.93 -30.69 -42.38
C ILE A 332 -11.24 -29.94 -42.68
N ASP A 333 -12.26 -30.22 -41.89
CA ASP A 333 -13.47 -29.42 -41.88
C ASP A 333 -13.44 -28.41 -40.73
N VAL A 334 -13.77 -27.17 -41.02
CA VAL A 334 -13.90 -26.10 -40.03
C VAL A 334 -15.36 -25.70 -39.91
N TYR A 335 -15.88 -25.82 -38.69
CA TYR A 335 -17.21 -25.36 -38.34
C TYR A 335 -17.08 -24.07 -37.51
N THR A 336 -17.73 -22.99 -37.94
CA THR A 336 -17.80 -21.75 -37.17
C THR A 336 -19.24 -21.48 -36.77
N TYR A 337 -19.44 -21.03 -35.54
CA TYR A 337 -20.73 -20.68 -34.99
C TYR A 337 -20.66 -19.31 -34.33
N THR A 338 -21.58 -18.41 -34.75
CA THR A 338 -21.83 -17.18 -33.99
C THR A 338 -23.10 -17.42 -33.16
N VAL A 339 -22.92 -17.43 -31.85
CA VAL A 339 -24.01 -17.66 -30.90
C VAL A 339 -24.37 -16.34 -30.26
N ILE A 340 -25.63 -15.95 -30.40
CA ILE A 340 -26.18 -14.69 -29.88
C ILE A 340 -27.21 -15.04 -28.80
N LYS A 341 -27.02 -14.55 -27.57
CA LYS A 341 -28.00 -14.72 -26.51
C LYS A 341 -29.12 -13.70 -26.65
N THR A 342 -30.33 -14.16 -26.92
CA THR A 342 -31.51 -13.29 -27.17
C THR A 342 -32.47 -13.21 -25.99
N GLY A 343 -32.27 -14.07 -24.96
CA GLY A 343 -33.05 -14.11 -23.73
C GLY A 343 -32.53 -15.17 -22.77
N SER A 344 -33.19 -15.37 -21.63
CA SER A 344 -32.86 -16.45 -20.69
C SER A 344 -32.97 -17.80 -21.40
N ALA A 345 -31.86 -18.55 -21.40
CA ALA A 345 -31.70 -19.83 -22.10
C ALA A 345 -32.19 -19.84 -23.57
N THR A 346 -32.15 -18.69 -24.24
CA THR A 346 -32.61 -18.52 -25.61
C THR A 346 -31.49 -17.95 -26.47
N PHE A 347 -31.16 -18.65 -27.57
CA PHE A 347 -30.04 -18.33 -28.43
C PHE A 347 -30.43 -18.39 -29.92
N THR A 348 -29.86 -17.47 -30.71
CA THR A 348 -29.78 -17.56 -32.15
C THR A 348 -28.39 -18.02 -32.52
N VAL A 349 -28.29 -19.03 -33.39
CA VAL A 349 -27.02 -19.61 -33.82
C VAL A 349 -26.90 -19.47 -35.33
N LEU A 350 -25.86 -18.74 -35.78
CA LEU A 350 -25.48 -18.70 -37.20
C LEU A 350 -24.29 -19.65 -37.38
N ALA A 351 -24.34 -20.52 -38.38
CA ALA A 351 -23.33 -21.58 -38.56
C ALA A 351 -22.84 -21.68 -40.02
N SER A 352 -21.57 -22.05 -40.15
CA SER A 352 -21.00 -22.41 -41.45
C SER A 352 -20.06 -23.61 -41.33
N GLN A 353 -19.96 -24.36 -42.45
CA GLN A 353 -18.90 -25.37 -42.65
C GLN A 353 -18.01 -24.92 -43.79
N THR A 354 -16.69 -24.94 -43.57
CA THR A 354 -15.68 -24.71 -44.60
C THR A 354 -14.82 -25.97 -44.71
N GLN A 355 -14.70 -26.49 -45.91
CA GLN A 355 -13.94 -27.70 -46.23
C GLN A 355 -12.59 -27.31 -46.80
N PHE A 356 -11.50 -27.71 -46.13
CA PHE A 356 -10.14 -27.46 -46.58
C PHE A 356 -9.55 -28.79 -47.10
N ALA A 357 -8.94 -28.72 -48.31
CA ALA A 357 -8.34 -29.87 -48.98
C ALA A 357 -6.80 -29.74 -49.03
#